data_b3db6bbcaea69b7f298d44c3dc5a1463
#
_entry.id   b3db6bbcaea69b7f298d44c3dc5a1463
#
_cell.length_a   1.000
_cell.length_b   1.000
_cell.length_c   1.000
_cell.angle_alpha   90.00
_cell.angle_beta   90.00
_cell.angle_gamma   90.00
#
_symmetry.space_group_name_H-M   'P 1'
#
loop_
_entity.id
_entity.type
_entity.pdbx_description
1 polymer ?
#
loop_
_entity_poly.entity_id
_entity_poly.type
_entity_poly.pdbx_seq_one_letter_code
_entity_poly.pdbx_strand_id
1 'polypeptide(L)'
;MTLRTFARTLSALAAIAVTALAAPSCGLQTKDSAQKYIAALDRKAEKLKRQIRNTPSAINLDERGAIYYISTEGDDSNSGLSPEQAIRSLEKLNTLDLKPNDCVLFRRGDLWRGRLQAKVGVCYSAYGKGEKPRIYGSPYDAAKVGRWVETEAKNVYMYDGELSADIGTLIFNHGEANAFKVMMIRQEDGSTLHIETREPFASYRDLKRDLEFYHDYKGAKRVYLYSAEGNPAERFSSIELSPRGNIIQATHNTTFDNLCIKYGGSHGIGCGTTNNLTVTNCELGWIGGSIQAEDIFGRNHPTRFGNAIEIYGGCDNFRVENCYIYQVYDAAITHQHQGDTEHPLTMSNILYANNLIEDCVYSIEYFLGRDNTIQTHMMENILIKGKIMRRAGYGWGKQRPDKECPAHIKSWDHHTNHARNFLIEDNIFDRCTHNLLNIAARRKESLPTMRSNTYIQHRGAMAGSLGYKSTKYTFDEKTPSMLSELFGENAATIIFVEE
;
A
#
# COMPACT_ATOMS: atom_id res chain seq x y z
N MET A 1 8.49 29.09 2.14
CA MET A 1 7.12 29.08 1.59
C MET A 1 6.19 28.57 2.70
N THR A 2 5.12 29.25 3.08
CA THR A 2 4.25 28.79 4.16
C THR A 2 3.31 27.68 3.66
N LEU A 3 2.87 26.74 4.52
CA LEU A 3 1.90 25.68 4.18
C LEU A 3 0.66 26.19 3.44
N ARG A 4 0.22 27.42 3.71
CA ARG A 4 -0.91 28.08 3.02
C ARG A 4 -0.60 28.45 1.57
N THR A 5 0.61 28.82 1.26
CA THR A 5 1.04 29.15 -0.12
C THR A 5 1.26 27.87 -0.93
N PHE A 6 1.82 26.85 -0.30
CA PHE A 6 1.96 25.51 -0.89
C PHE A 6 0.61 24.89 -1.28
N ALA A 7 -0.44 25.08 -0.44
CA ALA A 7 -1.78 24.59 -0.74
C ALA A 7 -2.51 25.39 -1.85
N ARG A 8 -2.13 26.65 -2.12
CA ARG A 8 -2.83 27.51 -3.10
C ARG A 8 -2.35 27.35 -4.55
N THR A 9 -1.13 26.90 -4.78
CA THR A 9 -0.60 26.62 -6.14
C THR A 9 -1.15 25.32 -6.73
N LEU A 10 -2.10 24.68 -6.07
CA LEU A 10 -2.52 23.30 -6.28
C LEU A 10 -3.95 23.12 -6.82
N SER A 11 -4.62 24.17 -7.26
CA SER A 11 -6.09 24.17 -7.42
C SER A 11 -6.58 24.17 -8.88
N ALA A 12 -5.97 23.44 -9.77
CA ALA A 12 -6.51 23.27 -11.15
C ALA A 12 -6.93 21.84 -11.51
N LEU A 13 -6.81 20.86 -10.60
CA LEU A 13 -7.37 19.52 -10.78
C LEU A 13 -8.68 19.45 -10.01
N ALA A 14 -9.74 18.96 -10.63
CA ALA A 14 -11.05 18.78 -10.01
C ALA A 14 -10.90 17.94 -8.71
N ALA A 15 -10.67 18.61 -7.60
CA ALA A 15 -10.64 17.99 -6.30
C ALA A 15 -12.00 17.32 -6.08
N ILE A 16 -12.01 16.00 -5.91
CA ILE A 16 -13.19 15.29 -5.43
C ILE A 16 -13.41 15.80 -4.00
N ALA A 17 -14.30 16.78 -3.85
CA ALA A 17 -14.60 17.37 -2.56
C ALA A 17 -15.16 16.27 -1.65
N VAL A 18 -14.41 15.91 -0.63
CA VAL A 18 -14.90 15.07 0.46
C VAL A 18 -15.85 15.94 1.28
N THR A 19 -17.13 15.92 0.93
CA THR A 19 -18.15 16.62 1.73
C THR A 19 -18.13 16.08 3.15
N ALA A 20 -18.04 16.98 4.13
CA ALA A 20 -18.08 16.62 5.54
C ALA A 20 -19.36 15.82 5.85
N LEU A 21 -19.21 14.67 6.51
CA LEU A 21 -20.34 14.01 7.15
C LEU A 21 -20.71 14.84 8.38
N ALA A 22 -21.99 15.15 8.55
CA ALA A 22 -22.43 15.82 9.78
C ALA A 22 -22.08 14.93 10.98
N ALA A 23 -21.15 15.41 11.81
CA ALA A 23 -20.84 14.75 13.07
C ALA A 23 -22.01 14.91 14.04
N PRO A 24 -22.33 13.92 14.89
CA PRO A 24 -23.25 14.13 15.98
C PRO A 24 -22.70 15.27 16.86
N SER A 25 -23.55 16.26 17.19
CA SER A 25 -23.21 17.31 18.14
C SER A 25 -22.75 16.71 19.46
N CYS A 26 -21.96 17.45 20.26
CA CYS A 26 -21.31 17.04 21.51
C CYS A 26 -22.30 16.64 22.63
N GLY A 27 -23.27 15.76 22.35
CA GLY A 27 -24.17 15.08 23.27
C GLY A 27 -23.78 13.62 23.44
N LEU A 28 -24.28 12.94 24.44
CA LEU A 28 -24.05 11.51 24.67
C LEU A 28 -24.32 10.73 23.36
N GLN A 29 -23.25 10.22 22.76
CA GLN A 29 -23.33 9.44 21.53
C GLN A 29 -24.08 8.14 21.83
N THR A 30 -25.18 7.90 21.13
CA THR A 30 -25.93 6.64 21.24
C THR A 30 -25.36 5.59 20.27
N LYS A 31 -25.51 4.30 20.57
CA LYS A 31 -25.16 3.18 19.68
C LYS A 31 -25.75 3.38 18.27
N ASP A 32 -27.01 3.81 18.20
CA ASP A 32 -27.75 4.08 16.95
C ASP A 32 -27.10 5.22 16.13
N SER A 33 -26.64 6.30 16.78
CA SER A 33 -25.95 7.40 16.07
C SER A 33 -24.62 6.99 15.49
N ALA A 34 -23.82 6.18 16.19
CA ALA A 34 -22.56 5.64 15.71
C ALA A 34 -22.77 4.70 14.51
N GLN A 35 -23.75 3.79 14.58
CA GLN A 35 -24.10 2.89 13.48
C GLN A 35 -24.55 3.65 12.24
N LYS A 36 -25.39 4.68 12.40
CA LYS A 36 -25.80 5.56 11.29
C LYS A 36 -24.64 6.29 10.64
N TYR A 37 -23.69 6.78 11.44
CA TYR A 37 -22.46 7.42 10.91
C TYR A 37 -21.61 6.43 10.11
N ILE A 38 -21.37 5.23 10.65
CA ILE A 38 -20.59 4.18 9.97
C ILE A 38 -21.26 3.77 8.66
N ALA A 39 -22.58 3.55 8.65
CA ALA A 39 -23.31 3.23 7.43
C ALA A 39 -23.26 4.37 6.39
N ALA A 40 -23.24 5.63 6.82
CA ALA A 40 -23.06 6.77 5.92
C ALA A 40 -21.62 6.83 5.38
N LEU A 41 -20.63 6.50 6.22
CA LEU A 41 -19.22 6.39 5.81
C LEU A 41 -19.02 5.26 4.79
N ASP A 42 -19.66 4.09 4.99
CA ASP A 42 -19.63 2.99 4.02
C ASP A 42 -20.15 3.43 2.65
N ARG A 43 -21.30 4.10 2.60
CA ARG A 43 -21.85 4.63 1.34
C ARG A 43 -20.93 5.67 0.70
N LYS A 44 -20.30 6.54 1.51
CA LYS A 44 -19.36 7.54 1.04
C LYS A 44 -18.10 6.89 0.46
N ALA A 45 -17.54 5.88 1.11
CA ALA A 45 -16.40 5.13 0.64
C ALA A 45 -16.69 4.41 -0.70
N GLU A 46 -17.86 3.75 -0.81
CA GLU A 46 -18.27 3.09 -2.06
C GLU A 46 -18.50 4.10 -3.21
N LYS A 47 -19.05 5.27 -2.91
CA LYS A 47 -19.20 6.35 -3.89
C LYS A 47 -17.82 6.83 -4.37
N LEU A 48 -16.90 7.09 -3.44
CA LEU A 48 -15.55 7.56 -3.74
C LEU A 48 -14.77 6.51 -4.56
N LYS A 49 -14.87 5.24 -4.19
CA LYS A 49 -14.29 4.10 -4.94
C LYS A 49 -14.73 4.11 -6.41
N ARG A 50 -16.05 4.22 -6.64
CA ARG A 50 -16.60 4.30 -8.00
C ARG A 50 -16.11 5.56 -8.75
N GLN A 51 -16.03 6.70 -8.06
CA GLN A 51 -15.52 7.94 -8.65
C GLN A 51 -14.07 7.78 -9.09
N ILE A 52 -13.18 7.27 -8.22
CA ILE A 52 -11.77 7.05 -8.55
C ILE A 52 -11.63 6.09 -9.73
N ARG A 53 -12.37 4.98 -9.74
CA ARG A 53 -12.34 4.01 -10.86
C ARG A 53 -12.75 4.60 -12.19
N ASN A 54 -13.71 5.51 -12.19
CA ASN A 54 -14.28 6.11 -13.41
C ASN A 54 -13.66 7.48 -13.77
N THR A 55 -12.77 8.02 -12.94
CA THR A 55 -12.11 9.31 -13.22
C THR A 55 -11.36 9.23 -14.55
N PRO A 56 -11.52 10.22 -15.47
CA PRO A 56 -10.70 10.31 -16.67
C PRO A 56 -9.26 10.71 -16.34
N SER A 57 -8.35 10.59 -17.29
CA SER A 57 -7.00 11.15 -17.18
C SER A 57 -7.08 12.67 -16.98
N ALA A 58 -6.25 13.17 -16.08
CA ALA A 58 -6.14 14.60 -15.78
C ALA A 58 -4.89 15.24 -16.42
N ILE A 59 -4.16 14.47 -17.25
CA ILE A 59 -2.92 14.95 -17.86
C ILE A 59 -3.23 15.91 -19.01
N ASN A 60 -2.63 17.10 -18.95
CA ASN A 60 -2.63 18.02 -20.07
C ASN A 60 -1.61 17.56 -21.12
N LEU A 61 -2.10 17.04 -22.25
CA LEU A 61 -1.25 16.51 -23.31
C LEU A 61 -0.58 17.61 -24.15
N ASP A 62 -1.17 18.81 -24.20
CA ASP A 62 -0.63 19.94 -24.98
C ASP A 62 0.71 20.45 -24.41
N GLU A 63 0.99 20.13 -23.15
CA GLU A 63 2.22 20.50 -22.46
C GLU A 63 3.27 19.39 -22.50
N ARG A 64 3.03 18.28 -23.22
CA ARG A 64 3.94 17.13 -23.27
C ARG A 64 4.81 17.15 -24.53
N GLY A 65 5.93 16.40 -24.44
CA GLY A 65 6.78 16.07 -25.57
C GLY A 65 6.11 15.05 -26.50
N ALA A 66 6.81 13.99 -26.85
CA ALA A 66 6.21 12.91 -27.63
C ALA A 66 5.19 12.14 -26.78
N ILE A 67 4.07 11.76 -27.43
CA ILE A 67 3.02 10.94 -26.82
C ILE A 67 3.08 9.56 -27.42
N TYR A 68 3.29 8.56 -26.56
CA TYR A 68 3.34 7.15 -26.95
C TYR A 68 2.08 6.42 -26.50
N TYR A 69 1.57 5.56 -27.36
CA TYR A 69 0.38 4.75 -27.12
C TYR A 69 0.75 3.28 -26.98
N ILE A 70 0.20 2.62 -25.97
CA ILE A 70 0.34 1.19 -25.75
C ILE A 70 -1.04 0.53 -25.64
N SER A 71 -1.22 -0.58 -26.35
CA SER A 71 -2.46 -1.37 -26.37
C SER A 71 -2.14 -2.85 -26.57
N THR A 72 -2.86 -3.74 -25.91
CA THR A 72 -2.72 -5.20 -26.10
C THR A 72 -3.10 -5.65 -27.51
N GLU A 73 -3.84 -4.82 -28.25
CA GLU A 73 -4.15 -5.01 -29.69
C GLU A 73 -3.09 -4.40 -30.62
N GLY A 74 -2.08 -3.72 -30.08
CA GLY A 74 -0.99 -3.12 -30.84
C GLY A 74 0.03 -4.13 -31.36
N ASP A 75 1.15 -3.63 -31.86
CA ASP A 75 2.29 -4.44 -32.32
C ASP A 75 3.61 -3.80 -31.91
N ASP A 76 4.59 -4.61 -31.45
CA ASP A 76 5.87 -4.11 -30.96
C ASP A 76 6.81 -3.60 -32.10
N SER A 77 6.43 -3.81 -33.35
CA SER A 77 7.08 -3.19 -34.51
C SER A 77 6.57 -1.77 -34.80
N ASN A 78 5.45 -1.35 -34.19
CA ASN A 78 4.88 -0.02 -34.37
C ASN A 78 5.71 1.07 -33.72
N SER A 79 5.52 2.32 -34.16
CA SER A 79 6.20 3.50 -33.61
C SER A 79 5.70 3.89 -32.22
N GLY A 80 4.47 3.55 -31.89
CA GLY A 80 3.78 4.00 -30.66
C GLY A 80 3.22 5.43 -30.75
N LEU A 81 3.42 6.17 -31.84
CA LEU A 81 3.14 7.61 -31.89
C LEU A 81 1.68 7.98 -32.23
N SER A 82 0.82 7.00 -32.44
CA SER A 82 -0.64 7.21 -32.53
C SER A 82 -1.39 5.99 -31.97
N PRO A 83 -2.68 6.10 -31.64
CA PRO A 83 -3.47 4.96 -31.17
C PRO A 83 -3.48 3.78 -32.17
N GLU A 84 -3.46 4.05 -33.48
CA GLU A 84 -3.46 3.04 -34.56
C GLU A 84 -2.08 2.38 -34.71
N GLN A 85 -1.02 3.05 -34.25
CA GLN A 85 0.36 2.58 -34.25
C GLN A 85 0.83 2.25 -32.82
N ALA A 86 -0.09 1.83 -31.94
CA ALA A 86 0.24 1.50 -30.56
C ALA A 86 1.22 0.31 -30.49
N ILE A 87 2.19 0.38 -29.60
CA ILE A 87 3.01 -0.77 -29.21
C ILE A 87 2.20 -1.72 -28.33
N ARG A 88 2.65 -2.99 -28.20
CA ARG A 88 1.88 -4.02 -27.49
C ARG A 88 2.36 -4.25 -26.06
N SER A 89 3.63 -4.44 -25.86
CA SER A 89 4.15 -5.05 -24.64
C SER A 89 4.86 -4.05 -23.71
N LEU A 90 4.89 -4.37 -22.40
CA LEU A 90 5.75 -3.65 -21.43
C LEU A 90 7.24 -3.86 -21.74
N GLU A 91 7.59 -5.02 -22.27
CA GLU A 91 8.97 -5.34 -22.67
C GLU A 91 9.44 -4.34 -23.73
N LYS A 92 8.65 -4.11 -24.77
CA LYS A 92 8.95 -3.11 -25.80
C LYS A 92 8.99 -1.70 -25.20
N LEU A 93 8.00 -1.34 -24.40
CA LEU A 93 7.94 -0.02 -23.74
C LEU A 93 9.20 0.26 -22.93
N ASN A 94 9.67 -0.73 -22.16
CA ASN A 94 10.87 -0.60 -21.34
C ASN A 94 12.15 -0.35 -22.16
N THR A 95 12.18 -0.71 -23.44
CA THR A 95 13.33 -0.48 -24.34
C THR A 95 13.31 0.86 -25.05
N LEU A 96 12.19 1.59 -25.00
CA LEU A 96 12.10 2.90 -25.67
C LEU A 96 13.02 3.93 -25.00
N ASP A 97 13.63 4.76 -25.82
CA ASP A 97 14.44 5.90 -25.39
C ASP A 97 13.54 7.15 -25.18
N LEU A 98 12.64 7.02 -24.20
CA LEU A 98 11.75 8.12 -23.82
C LEU A 98 12.54 9.28 -23.24
N LYS A 99 12.14 10.49 -23.58
CA LYS A 99 12.77 11.73 -23.12
C LYS A 99 11.99 12.36 -21.98
N PRO A 100 12.63 13.18 -21.14
CA PRO A 100 11.90 14.01 -20.18
C PRO A 100 10.77 14.78 -20.86
N ASN A 101 9.62 14.84 -20.18
CA ASN A 101 8.37 15.42 -20.66
C ASN A 101 7.57 14.58 -21.68
N ASP A 102 8.05 13.43 -22.14
CA ASP A 102 7.22 12.50 -22.90
C ASP A 102 6.08 11.93 -22.04
N CYS A 103 5.04 11.43 -22.70
CA CYS A 103 3.90 10.81 -22.06
C CYS A 103 3.58 9.45 -22.69
N VAL A 104 3.38 8.43 -21.86
CA VAL A 104 2.94 7.10 -22.29
C VAL A 104 1.49 6.92 -21.88
N LEU A 105 0.63 6.62 -22.84
CA LEU A 105 -0.80 6.41 -22.64
C LEU A 105 -1.15 4.93 -22.82
N PHE A 106 -1.66 4.33 -21.77
CA PHE A 106 -2.17 2.96 -21.76
C PHE A 106 -3.64 2.93 -22.15
N ARG A 107 -4.01 2.01 -23.05
CA ARG A 107 -5.41 1.87 -23.46
C ARG A 107 -6.26 1.36 -22.31
N ARG A 108 -7.37 2.04 -22.04
CA ARG A 108 -8.38 1.59 -21.08
C ARG A 108 -9.00 0.26 -21.50
N GLY A 109 -9.31 -0.59 -20.54
CA GLY A 109 -9.83 -1.95 -20.75
C GLY A 109 -8.76 -3.02 -20.87
N ASP A 110 -7.55 -2.66 -21.26
CA ASP A 110 -6.44 -3.59 -21.47
C ASP A 110 -5.77 -4.04 -20.15
N LEU A 111 -5.07 -5.18 -20.22
CA LEU A 111 -4.32 -5.78 -19.13
C LEU A 111 -2.92 -6.16 -19.59
N TRP A 112 -1.91 -5.57 -18.97
CA TRP A 112 -0.51 -5.99 -19.10
C TRP A 112 -0.07 -6.75 -17.86
N ARG A 113 0.79 -7.75 -18.07
CA ARG A 113 1.44 -8.53 -17.00
C ARG A 113 2.94 -8.32 -17.07
N GLY A 114 3.57 -8.07 -15.92
CA GLY A 114 5.00 -7.82 -15.85
C GLY A 114 5.37 -6.57 -15.09
N ARG A 115 6.49 -5.95 -15.45
CA ARG A 115 7.05 -4.81 -14.74
C ARG A 115 7.30 -3.64 -15.66
N LEU A 116 6.96 -2.45 -15.19
CA LEU A 116 7.28 -1.19 -15.84
C LEU A 116 8.53 -0.56 -15.22
N GLN A 117 9.53 -0.25 -16.06
CA GLN A 117 10.72 0.52 -15.70
C GLN A 117 10.51 1.97 -16.16
N ALA A 118 10.10 2.83 -15.23
CA ALA A 118 9.83 4.22 -15.57
C ALA A 118 11.11 4.97 -15.97
N LYS A 119 10.97 5.92 -16.89
CA LYS A 119 12.06 6.78 -17.35
C LYS A 119 11.94 8.16 -16.72
N VAL A 120 13.09 8.80 -16.47
CA VAL A 120 13.15 10.12 -15.83
C VAL A 120 12.33 11.15 -16.61
N GLY A 121 11.48 11.87 -15.91
CA GLY A 121 10.67 12.95 -16.48
C GLY A 121 9.46 12.52 -17.29
N VAL A 122 9.15 11.24 -17.34
CA VAL A 122 8.05 10.69 -18.18
C VAL A 122 6.75 10.60 -17.38
N CYS A 123 5.64 10.90 -18.04
CA CYS A 123 4.30 10.70 -17.55
C CYS A 123 3.70 9.39 -18.08
N TYR A 124 3.01 8.65 -17.21
CA TYR A 124 2.31 7.41 -17.54
C TYR A 124 0.84 7.57 -17.17
N SER A 125 -0.05 7.49 -18.15
CA SER A 125 -1.48 7.69 -17.94
C SER A 125 -2.33 6.79 -18.85
N ALA A 126 -3.59 7.15 -19.09
CA ALA A 126 -4.55 6.33 -19.81
C ALA A 126 -5.22 7.09 -20.97
N TYR A 127 -5.62 6.36 -22.02
CA TYR A 127 -6.45 6.87 -23.10
C TYR A 127 -7.62 5.94 -23.42
N GLY A 128 -8.56 6.44 -24.20
CA GLY A 128 -9.73 5.68 -24.61
C GLY A 128 -10.83 5.61 -23.55
N LYS A 129 -11.70 4.61 -23.66
CA LYS A 129 -12.87 4.41 -22.78
C LYS A 129 -12.83 3.05 -22.11
N GLY A 130 -13.53 2.90 -20.99
CA GLY A 130 -13.61 1.64 -20.24
C GLY A 130 -12.93 1.71 -18.88
N GLU A 131 -12.64 0.55 -18.31
CA GLU A 131 -11.92 0.41 -17.03
C GLU A 131 -10.51 0.97 -17.14
N LYS A 132 -9.93 1.35 -16.00
CA LYS A 132 -8.52 1.76 -15.97
C LYS A 132 -7.62 0.69 -16.56
N PRO A 133 -6.57 1.06 -17.32
CA PRO A 133 -5.58 0.12 -17.80
C PRO A 133 -4.94 -0.60 -16.60
N ARG A 134 -4.81 -1.92 -16.71
CA ARG A 134 -4.36 -2.80 -15.63
C ARG A 134 -2.92 -3.22 -15.87
N ILE A 135 -2.07 -3.00 -14.86
CA ILE A 135 -0.70 -3.50 -14.83
C ILE A 135 -0.59 -4.46 -13.64
N TYR A 136 -0.48 -5.75 -13.91
CA TYR A 136 -0.42 -6.81 -12.91
C TYR A 136 1.01 -7.36 -12.77
N GLY A 137 1.49 -7.42 -11.53
CA GLY A 137 2.76 -8.08 -11.21
C GLY A 137 2.68 -9.60 -11.36
N SER A 138 1.49 -10.18 -11.27
CA SER A 138 1.24 -11.59 -11.55
C SER A 138 1.55 -11.91 -13.02
N PRO A 139 2.45 -12.86 -13.31
CA PRO A 139 2.88 -13.13 -14.68
C PRO A 139 1.78 -13.77 -15.55
N TYR A 140 0.84 -14.48 -14.92
CA TYR A 140 -0.28 -15.16 -15.57
C TYR A 140 -1.37 -15.50 -14.55
N ASP A 141 -2.53 -15.91 -15.03
CA ASP A 141 -3.59 -16.52 -14.22
C ASP A 141 -3.30 -18.03 -14.07
N ALA A 142 -2.88 -18.45 -12.89
CA ALA A 142 -2.50 -19.83 -12.61
C ALA A 142 -3.70 -20.81 -12.52
N ALA A 143 -4.93 -20.34 -12.66
CA ALA A 143 -6.09 -21.21 -12.91
C ALA A 143 -6.21 -21.60 -14.38
N LYS A 144 -5.59 -20.85 -15.30
CA LYS A 144 -5.73 -21.03 -16.75
C LYS A 144 -4.45 -21.46 -17.43
N VAL A 145 -3.29 -21.11 -16.86
CA VAL A 145 -1.98 -21.42 -17.39
C VAL A 145 -1.24 -22.31 -16.41
N GLY A 146 -0.58 -23.37 -16.90
CA GLY A 146 0.03 -24.39 -16.09
C GLY A 146 -0.98 -25.40 -15.55
N ARG A 147 -0.54 -26.25 -14.66
CA ARG A 147 -1.36 -27.30 -14.05
C ARG A 147 -1.11 -27.37 -12.55
N TRP A 148 -2.17 -27.65 -11.82
CA TRP A 148 -2.09 -28.05 -10.43
C TRP A 148 -2.12 -29.57 -10.35
N VAL A 149 -1.04 -30.17 -9.89
CA VAL A 149 -0.86 -31.61 -9.82
C VAL A 149 -0.93 -32.02 -8.36
N GLU A 150 -1.81 -32.95 -8.02
CA GLU A 150 -1.88 -33.51 -6.67
C GLU A 150 -0.57 -34.22 -6.32
N THR A 151 -0.03 -33.95 -5.14
CA THR A 151 1.19 -34.57 -4.65
C THR A 151 0.85 -35.89 -3.91
N GLU A 152 1.86 -36.60 -3.38
CA GLU A 152 1.62 -37.73 -2.47
C GLU A 152 0.98 -37.33 -1.13
N ALA A 153 1.06 -36.04 -0.76
CA ALA A 153 0.36 -35.50 0.40
C ALA A 153 -1.09 -35.15 0.01
N LYS A 154 -2.04 -35.82 0.66
CA LYS A 154 -3.47 -35.69 0.36
C LYS A 154 -3.91 -34.19 0.39
N ASN A 155 -4.66 -33.75 -0.60
CA ASN A 155 -5.16 -32.39 -0.78
C ASN A 155 -4.06 -31.33 -1.00
N VAL A 156 -2.80 -31.71 -1.14
CA VAL A 156 -1.71 -30.77 -1.46
C VAL A 156 -1.43 -30.82 -2.95
N TYR A 157 -1.62 -29.69 -3.60
CA TYR A 157 -1.43 -29.52 -5.04
C TYR A 157 -0.18 -28.69 -5.29
N MET A 158 0.68 -29.17 -6.17
CA MET A 158 1.85 -28.45 -6.67
C MET A 158 1.49 -27.76 -7.98
N TYR A 159 1.82 -26.49 -8.09
CA TYR A 159 1.81 -25.78 -9.37
C TYR A 159 3.04 -26.19 -10.20
N ASP A 160 2.84 -26.66 -11.43
CA ASP A 160 3.91 -27.22 -12.27
C ASP A 160 4.80 -26.14 -12.94
N GLY A 161 4.42 -24.85 -12.89
CA GLY A 161 5.24 -23.73 -13.34
C GLY A 161 6.43 -23.45 -12.42
N GLU A 162 7.59 -23.17 -12.98
CA GLU A 162 8.76 -22.74 -12.20
C GLU A 162 8.64 -21.29 -11.75
N LEU A 163 8.80 -21.04 -10.45
CA LEU A 163 8.67 -19.73 -9.82
C LEU A 163 9.93 -19.47 -8.94
N SER A 164 10.94 -18.82 -9.52
CA SER A 164 12.19 -18.51 -8.81
C SER A 164 12.09 -17.28 -7.90
N ALA A 165 11.17 -16.35 -8.18
CA ALA A 165 10.88 -15.21 -7.31
C ALA A 165 9.88 -15.62 -6.22
N ASP A 166 10.17 -15.34 -4.94
CA ASP A 166 9.27 -15.70 -3.86
C ASP A 166 7.86 -15.11 -4.05
N ILE A 167 6.83 -15.94 -3.85
CA ILE A 167 5.43 -15.54 -3.98
C ILE A 167 4.90 -15.04 -2.63
N GLY A 168 4.41 -13.81 -2.61
CA GLY A 168 3.86 -13.17 -1.41
C GLY A 168 2.53 -13.76 -0.98
N THR A 169 1.60 -13.93 -1.92
CA THR A 169 0.30 -14.57 -1.72
C THR A 169 -0.26 -15.10 -3.03
N LEU A 170 -1.27 -15.97 -2.93
CA LEU A 170 -2.17 -16.35 -4.02
C LEU A 170 -3.49 -15.64 -3.80
N ILE A 171 -4.05 -15.06 -4.85
CA ILE A 171 -5.33 -14.35 -4.80
C ILE A 171 -6.31 -15.08 -5.72
N PHE A 172 -7.45 -15.46 -5.17
CA PHE A 172 -8.46 -16.25 -5.83
C PHE A 172 -9.66 -15.41 -6.24
N ASN A 173 -10.32 -15.79 -7.36
CA ASN A 173 -11.58 -15.19 -7.84
C ASN A 173 -11.49 -13.65 -7.86
N HIS A 174 -10.42 -13.12 -8.47
CA HIS A 174 -10.18 -11.68 -8.62
C HIS A 174 -10.15 -10.86 -7.30
N GLY A 175 -9.91 -11.52 -6.17
CA GLY A 175 -9.80 -10.87 -4.85
C GLY A 175 -10.93 -11.20 -3.87
N GLU A 176 -11.74 -12.21 -4.13
CA GLU A 176 -12.75 -12.70 -3.17
C GLU A 176 -12.11 -13.50 -2.01
N ALA A 177 -10.98 -14.17 -2.28
CA ALA A 177 -10.24 -14.92 -1.29
C ALA A 177 -8.72 -14.83 -1.55
N ASN A 178 -7.94 -15.23 -0.56
CA ASN A 178 -6.49 -15.33 -0.67
C ASN A 178 -5.95 -16.50 0.15
N ALA A 179 -4.76 -16.98 -0.25
CA ALA A 179 -4.05 -18.01 0.47
C ALA A 179 -3.32 -17.46 1.70
N PHE A 180 -3.07 -18.36 2.66
CA PHE A 180 -2.21 -18.11 3.81
C PHE A 180 -0.80 -18.65 3.53
N LYS A 181 0.21 -17.77 3.54
CA LYS A 181 1.60 -18.17 3.35
C LYS A 181 2.18 -18.77 4.62
N VAL A 182 2.57 -20.04 4.56
CA VAL A 182 3.28 -20.69 5.66
C VAL A 182 4.73 -20.17 5.68
N MET A 183 5.14 -19.71 6.86
CA MET A 183 6.50 -19.30 7.18
C MET A 183 7.06 -20.26 8.22
N MET A 184 8.37 -20.49 8.19
CA MET A 184 9.07 -21.34 9.16
C MET A 184 9.92 -20.51 10.12
N ILE A 185 9.90 -20.91 11.40
CA ILE A 185 10.85 -20.46 12.40
C ILE A 185 11.89 -21.55 12.59
N ARG A 186 13.17 -21.20 12.48
CA ARG A 186 14.28 -22.08 12.76
C ARG A 186 14.53 -22.16 14.26
N GLN A 187 14.71 -23.36 14.78
CA GLN A 187 15.08 -23.64 16.15
C GLN A 187 16.61 -23.84 16.27
N GLU A 188 17.14 -23.78 17.49
CA GLU A 188 18.58 -23.97 17.78
C GLU A 188 19.08 -25.38 17.40
N ASP A 189 18.22 -26.40 17.54
CA ASP A 189 18.52 -27.79 17.15
C ASP A 189 18.46 -28.05 15.64
N GLY A 190 18.19 -27.00 14.84
CA GLY A 190 18.05 -27.09 13.39
C GLY A 190 16.66 -27.49 12.90
N SER A 191 15.74 -27.85 13.77
CA SER A 191 14.35 -28.12 13.41
C SER A 191 13.62 -26.83 13.00
N THR A 192 12.50 -26.97 12.32
CA THR A 192 11.66 -25.84 11.91
C THR A 192 10.22 -26.01 12.38
N LEU A 193 9.62 -24.90 12.79
CA LEU A 193 8.23 -24.83 13.21
C LEU A 193 7.44 -23.90 12.32
N HIS A 194 6.17 -24.21 12.14
CA HIS A 194 5.19 -23.31 11.54
C HIS A 194 5.08 -22.02 12.40
N ILE A 195 5.19 -20.87 11.76
CA ILE A 195 5.30 -19.57 12.48
C ILE A 195 4.09 -19.25 13.37
N GLU A 196 2.89 -19.67 12.98
CA GLU A 196 1.67 -19.39 13.75
C GLU A 196 1.33 -20.51 14.74
N THR A 197 1.26 -21.76 14.28
CA THR A 197 0.80 -22.87 15.12
C THR A 197 1.87 -23.41 16.06
N ARG A 198 3.14 -23.11 15.78
CA ARG A 198 4.31 -23.66 16.50
C ARG A 198 4.43 -25.19 16.38
N GLU A 199 3.66 -25.83 15.53
CA GLU A 199 3.81 -27.24 15.21
C GLU A 199 5.04 -27.48 14.32
N PRO A 200 5.65 -28.68 14.35
CA PRO A 200 6.70 -29.03 13.42
C PRO A 200 6.26 -28.80 11.96
N PHE A 201 7.10 -28.16 11.18
CA PHE A 201 6.87 -27.89 9.76
C PHE A 201 8.20 -27.92 9.01
N ALA A 202 8.41 -28.91 8.18
CA ALA A 202 9.64 -29.13 7.42
C ALA A 202 9.45 -28.92 5.90
N SER A 203 8.27 -29.18 5.37
CA SER A 203 8.00 -29.12 3.94
C SER A 203 6.50 -28.98 3.62
N TYR A 204 6.15 -28.92 2.33
CA TYR A 204 4.76 -28.91 1.87
C TYR A 204 3.92 -30.09 2.37
N ARG A 205 4.53 -31.20 2.78
CA ARG A 205 3.84 -32.37 3.35
C ARG A 205 3.16 -32.08 4.69
N ASP A 206 3.57 -31.01 5.35
CA ASP A 206 3.04 -30.58 6.64
C ASP A 206 1.91 -29.54 6.50
N LEU A 207 1.52 -29.16 5.27
CA LEU A 207 0.34 -28.33 5.02
C LEU A 207 -0.92 -29.08 5.45
N LYS A 208 -1.80 -28.44 6.24
CA LYS A 208 -2.97 -29.09 6.85
C LYS A 208 -4.27 -28.29 6.71
N ARG A 209 -4.20 -26.99 6.56
CA ARG A 209 -5.37 -26.11 6.57
C ARG A 209 -5.70 -25.64 5.15
N ASP A 210 -6.98 -25.55 4.85
CA ASP A 210 -7.43 -25.08 3.54
C ASP A 210 -6.85 -23.71 3.21
N LEU A 211 -6.37 -23.56 1.98
CA LEU A 211 -5.70 -22.39 1.42
C LEU A 211 -4.37 -22.02 2.10
N GLU A 212 -3.78 -22.87 2.91
CA GLU A 212 -2.36 -22.71 3.25
C GLU A 212 -1.50 -23.04 2.04
N PHE A 213 -0.46 -22.21 1.82
CA PHE A 213 0.53 -22.50 0.78
C PHE A 213 1.96 -22.34 1.29
N TYR A 214 2.82 -23.16 0.74
CA TYR A 214 4.26 -23.13 0.92
C TYR A 214 4.94 -22.90 -0.42
N HIS A 215 5.92 -22.01 -0.48
CA HIS A 215 6.73 -21.80 -1.67
C HIS A 215 8.17 -22.17 -1.41
N ASP A 216 8.62 -23.24 -2.03
CA ASP A 216 10.03 -23.66 -2.02
C ASP A 216 10.82 -22.93 -3.12
N TYR A 217 10.95 -21.59 -2.97
CA TYR A 217 11.57 -20.75 -4.00
C TYR A 217 13.09 -20.91 -4.11
N LYS A 218 13.75 -21.47 -3.09
CA LYS A 218 15.20 -21.75 -3.08
C LYS A 218 15.55 -23.13 -3.63
N GLY A 219 14.70 -24.12 -3.37
CA GLY A 219 14.89 -25.50 -3.78
C GLY A 219 14.19 -25.82 -5.09
N ALA A 220 13.02 -26.45 -5.00
CA ALA A 220 12.27 -26.92 -6.15
C ALA A 220 11.64 -25.82 -7.02
N LYS A 221 11.60 -24.56 -6.53
CA LYS A 221 10.97 -23.39 -7.17
C LYS A 221 9.49 -23.65 -7.51
N ARG A 222 8.78 -24.31 -6.60
CA ARG A 222 7.37 -24.71 -6.76
C ARG A 222 6.53 -24.12 -5.63
N VAL A 223 5.30 -23.77 -5.97
CA VAL A 223 4.25 -23.43 -5.02
C VAL A 223 3.42 -24.66 -4.74
N TYR A 224 3.18 -24.94 -3.47
CA TYR A 224 2.34 -26.01 -2.96
C TYR A 224 1.16 -25.38 -2.20
N LEU A 225 -0.05 -25.76 -2.55
CA LEU A 225 -1.29 -25.27 -1.95
C LEU A 225 -2.10 -26.43 -1.39
N TYR A 226 -2.50 -26.33 -0.13
CA TYR A 226 -3.52 -27.22 0.40
C TYR A 226 -4.90 -26.76 -0.06
N SER A 227 -5.62 -27.61 -0.78
CA SER A 227 -6.97 -27.34 -1.29
C SER A 227 -7.89 -28.48 -0.89
N ALA A 228 -8.69 -28.26 0.15
CA ALA A 228 -9.58 -29.28 0.71
C ALA A 228 -10.72 -29.68 -0.24
N GLU A 229 -11.06 -28.81 -1.17
CA GLU A 229 -12.19 -28.97 -2.10
C GLU A 229 -11.74 -29.37 -3.51
N GLY A 230 -10.56 -29.99 -3.64
CA GLY A 230 -10.06 -30.51 -4.92
C GLY A 230 -9.09 -29.57 -5.64
N ASN A 231 -8.91 -29.82 -6.94
CA ASN A 231 -7.91 -29.13 -7.75
C ASN A 231 -8.15 -27.62 -7.78
N PRO A 232 -7.13 -26.81 -7.43
CA PRO A 232 -7.28 -25.36 -7.39
C PRO A 232 -7.79 -24.72 -8.69
N ALA A 233 -7.38 -25.25 -9.87
CA ALA A 233 -7.83 -24.72 -11.17
C ALA A 233 -9.30 -25.04 -11.47
N GLU A 234 -9.89 -26.04 -10.84
CA GLU A 234 -11.31 -26.38 -10.95
C GLU A 234 -12.13 -25.61 -9.92
N ARG A 235 -11.52 -25.38 -8.73
CA ARG A 235 -12.17 -24.68 -7.61
C ARG A 235 -12.28 -23.17 -7.84
N PHE A 236 -11.29 -22.55 -8.48
CA PHE A 236 -11.21 -21.10 -8.63
C PHE A 236 -11.25 -20.62 -10.08
N SER A 237 -12.02 -19.60 -10.35
CA SER A 237 -12.14 -18.95 -11.67
C SER A 237 -10.88 -18.17 -12.08
N SER A 238 -10.08 -17.73 -11.11
CA SER A 238 -8.77 -17.12 -11.30
C SER A 238 -7.85 -17.34 -10.11
N ILE A 239 -6.55 -17.47 -10.37
CA ILE A 239 -5.48 -17.58 -9.36
C ILE A 239 -4.34 -16.64 -9.75
N GLU A 240 -4.25 -15.50 -9.09
CA GLU A 240 -3.18 -14.54 -9.32
C GLU A 240 -2.05 -14.75 -8.31
N LEU A 241 -0.81 -14.64 -8.77
CA LEU A 241 0.40 -14.83 -7.99
C LEU A 241 1.01 -13.45 -7.70
N SER A 242 1.55 -13.24 -6.49
CA SER A 242 2.26 -12.00 -6.16
C SER A 242 3.77 -12.25 -6.03
N PRO A 243 4.54 -12.26 -7.14
CA PRO A 243 5.97 -12.54 -7.11
C PRO A 243 6.77 -11.36 -6.56
N ARG A 244 7.87 -11.65 -5.86
CA ARG A 244 8.81 -10.66 -5.37
C ARG A 244 9.29 -9.75 -6.50
N GLY A 245 9.24 -8.44 -6.25
CA GLY A 245 9.68 -7.35 -7.12
C GLY A 245 8.60 -6.28 -7.26
N ASN A 246 9.02 -5.07 -7.57
CA ASN A 246 8.12 -3.94 -7.80
C ASN A 246 7.36 -4.12 -9.12
N ILE A 247 6.08 -3.77 -9.15
CA ILE A 247 5.32 -3.74 -10.40
C ILE A 247 5.80 -2.58 -11.26
N ILE A 248 5.97 -1.41 -10.64
CA ILE A 248 6.52 -0.21 -11.27
C ILE A 248 7.78 0.20 -10.49
N GLN A 249 8.90 0.27 -11.18
CA GLN A 249 10.11 0.91 -10.68
C GLN A 249 10.07 2.37 -11.09
N ALA A 250 9.76 3.26 -10.14
CA ALA A 250 9.71 4.69 -10.35
C ALA A 250 11.09 5.35 -10.28
N THR A 251 11.17 6.59 -10.74
CA THR A 251 12.38 7.40 -10.74
C THR A 251 12.05 8.89 -10.65
N HIS A 252 13.04 9.78 -10.80
CA HIS A 252 12.87 11.22 -10.72
C HIS A 252 11.88 11.79 -11.75
N ASN A 253 11.09 12.79 -11.31
CA ASN A 253 10.20 13.58 -12.16
C ASN A 253 9.16 12.72 -12.90
N THR A 254 8.65 11.65 -12.25
CA THR A 254 7.66 10.76 -12.86
C THR A 254 6.25 11.02 -12.35
N THR A 255 5.29 10.84 -13.23
CA THR A 255 3.87 10.92 -12.92
C THR A 255 3.17 9.63 -13.35
N PHE A 256 2.41 9.04 -12.43
CA PHE A 256 1.51 7.91 -12.70
C PHE A 256 0.08 8.37 -12.45
N ASP A 257 -0.71 8.40 -13.51
CA ASP A 257 -2.10 8.84 -13.45
C ASP A 257 -3.02 7.77 -14.03
N ASN A 258 -4.13 7.52 -13.37
CA ASN A 258 -5.25 6.76 -13.92
C ASN A 258 -4.97 5.27 -14.23
N LEU A 259 -4.04 4.64 -13.52
CA LEU A 259 -3.66 3.24 -13.67
C LEU A 259 -4.29 2.34 -12.59
N CYS A 260 -4.47 1.06 -12.91
CA CYS A 260 -4.84 0.00 -11.97
C CYS A 260 -3.68 -0.97 -11.80
N ILE A 261 -3.07 -1.03 -10.60
CA ILE A 261 -1.81 -1.73 -10.31
C ILE A 261 -2.07 -2.78 -9.24
N LYS A 262 -1.90 -4.08 -9.56
CA LYS A 262 -2.24 -5.19 -8.65
C LYS A 262 -1.27 -6.36 -8.71
N TYR A 263 -1.29 -7.18 -7.66
CA TYR A 263 -0.66 -8.51 -7.59
C TYR A 263 0.87 -8.48 -7.69
N GLY A 264 1.52 -7.62 -6.92
CA GLY A 264 2.98 -7.58 -6.78
C GLY A 264 3.43 -8.00 -5.39
N GLY A 265 4.49 -8.79 -5.28
CA GLY A 265 4.95 -9.34 -4.00
C GLY A 265 5.85 -8.39 -3.21
N SER A 266 6.45 -7.38 -3.83
CA SER A 266 7.15 -6.29 -3.15
C SER A 266 6.31 -5.03 -3.17
N HIS A 267 6.71 -3.99 -3.91
CA HIS A 267 5.97 -2.74 -3.96
C HIS A 267 5.11 -2.63 -5.23
N GLY A 268 3.99 -1.91 -5.14
CA GLY A 268 3.23 -1.52 -6.31
C GLY A 268 4.02 -0.52 -7.14
N ILE A 269 4.33 0.63 -6.57
CA ILE A 269 5.23 1.64 -7.12
C ILE A 269 6.35 1.82 -6.09
N GLY A 270 7.57 1.41 -6.42
CA GLY A 270 8.74 1.55 -5.56
C GLY A 270 9.77 2.51 -6.14
N CYS A 271 10.37 3.33 -5.29
CA CYS A 271 11.40 4.29 -5.65
C CYS A 271 12.46 4.40 -4.56
N GLY A 272 13.70 4.66 -4.94
CA GLY A 272 14.74 5.14 -4.04
C GLY A 272 14.66 6.65 -3.82
N THR A 273 15.80 7.28 -3.59
CA THR A 273 15.86 8.76 -3.53
C THR A 273 15.31 9.37 -4.82
N THR A 274 14.38 10.33 -4.70
CA THR A 274 13.68 10.89 -5.85
C THR A 274 13.19 12.32 -5.62
N ASN A 275 12.95 13.04 -6.73
CA ASN A 275 12.28 14.33 -6.73
C ASN A 275 11.07 14.28 -7.68
N ASN A 276 10.00 14.99 -7.33
CA ASN A 276 8.79 15.15 -8.16
C ASN A 276 8.15 13.81 -8.56
N LEU A 277 7.85 12.96 -7.59
CA LEU A 277 7.03 11.76 -7.83
C LEU A 277 5.56 12.07 -7.56
N THR A 278 4.72 11.91 -8.57
CA THR A 278 3.25 12.09 -8.46
C THR A 278 2.51 10.81 -8.81
N VAL A 279 1.62 10.37 -7.93
CA VAL A 279 0.68 9.26 -8.17
C VAL A 279 -0.73 9.79 -7.95
N THR A 280 -1.55 9.76 -8.99
CA THR A 280 -2.90 10.34 -8.92
C THR A 280 -3.93 9.50 -9.63
N ASN A 281 -5.17 9.52 -9.13
CA ASN A 281 -6.31 8.82 -9.71
C ASN A 281 -6.07 7.31 -9.96
N CYS A 282 -5.17 6.67 -9.22
CA CYS A 282 -4.82 5.27 -9.41
C CYS A 282 -5.62 4.34 -8.47
N GLU A 283 -5.78 3.08 -8.91
CA GLU A 283 -6.24 1.98 -8.06
C GLU A 283 -5.07 1.03 -7.80
N LEU A 284 -4.74 0.77 -6.52
CA LEU A 284 -3.68 -0.16 -6.13
C LEU A 284 -4.21 -1.18 -5.13
N GLY A 285 -3.93 -2.47 -5.35
CA GLY A 285 -4.43 -3.49 -4.42
C GLY A 285 -3.74 -4.84 -4.52
N TRP A 286 -3.85 -5.65 -3.45
CA TRP A 286 -3.26 -6.98 -3.37
C TRP A 286 -1.74 -6.96 -3.59
N ILE A 287 -1.05 -6.16 -2.81
CA ILE A 287 0.37 -5.88 -2.97
C ILE A 287 1.13 -6.29 -1.69
N GLY A 288 2.35 -6.78 -1.88
CA GLY A 288 3.28 -7.09 -0.82
C GLY A 288 3.35 -8.58 -0.46
N GLY A 289 3.99 -8.83 0.68
CA GLY A 289 4.00 -10.12 1.37
C GLY A 289 5.00 -11.14 0.87
N SER A 290 5.83 -10.86 -0.11
CA SER A 290 6.96 -11.72 -0.42
C SER A 290 8.11 -11.53 0.58
N ILE A 291 8.96 -12.54 0.70
CA ILE A 291 10.16 -12.48 1.53
C ILE A 291 11.13 -11.48 0.92
N GLN A 292 11.45 -10.42 1.66
CA GLN A 292 12.39 -9.39 1.23
C GLN A 292 13.78 -9.59 1.82
N ALA A 293 13.84 -10.16 3.03
CA ALA A 293 15.08 -10.49 3.72
C ALA A 293 14.95 -11.81 4.48
N GLU A 294 16.05 -12.58 4.53
CA GLU A 294 16.02 -13.91 5.12
C GLU A 294 16.00 -13.91 6.63
N ASP A 295 16.89 -13.17 7.23
CA ASP A 295 16.97 -13.03 8.68
C ASP A 295 17.50 -11.64 9.00
N ILE A 296 16.59 -10.74 9.28
CA ILE A 296 16.93 -9.41 9.77
C ILE A 296 16.45 -9.27 11.22
N PHE A 297 17.17 -8.52 12.02
CA PHE A 297 16.89 -8.29 13.44
C PHE A 297 16.95 -9.54 14.33
N GLY A 298 17.65 -10.61 13.92
CA GLY A 298 17.81 -11.84 14.72
C GLY A 298 16.50 -12.58 15.00
N ARG A 299 15.56 -12.57 14.05
CA ARG A 299 14.20 -13.11 14.25
C ARG A 299 14.05 -14.62 14.03
N ASN A 300 15.09 -15.32 13.60
CA ASN A 300 15.06 -16.75 13.25
C ASN A 300 14.05 -17.14 12.16
N HIS A 301 13.54 -16.17 11.42
CA HIS A 301 12.61 -16.39 10.31
C HIS A 301 12.76 -15.29 9.26
N PRO A 302 12.43 -15.59 7.99
CA PRO A 302 12.42 -14.58 6.95
C PRO A 302 11.44 -13.44 7.23
N THR A 303 11.75 -12.26 6.70
CA THR A 303 10.91 -11.07 6.86
C THR A 303 10.21 -10.72 5.55
N ARG A 304 8.91 -10.49 5.63
CA ARG A 304 8.02 -10.14 4.54
C ARG A 304 7.65 -8.66 4.66
N PHE A 305 7.74 -7.96 3.52
CA PHE A 305 7.32 -6.56 3.40
C PHE A 305 6.53 -6.35 2.10
N GLY A 306 6.11 -5.12 1.85
CA GLY A 306 5.60 -4.70 0.56
C GLY A 306 4.51 -3.65 0.68
N ASN A 307 4.82 -2.46 0.17
CA ASN A 307 4.00 -1.25 0.22
C ASN A 307 3.32 -1.00 -1.14
N ALA A 308 2.15 -0.34 -1.15
CA ALA A 308 1.55 0.00 -2.43
C ALA A 308 2.34 1.10 -3.14
N ILE A 309 2.73 2.16 -2.42
CA ILE A 309 3.56 3.24 -2.95
C ILE A 309 4.66 3.53 -1.94
N GLU A 310 5.92 3.36 -2.34
CA GLU A 310 7.07 3.55 -1.46
C GLU A 310 8.13 4.48 -2.05
N ILE A 311 8.62 5.39 -1.22
CA ILE A 311 9.93 5.98 -1.37
C ILE A 311 10.80 5.49 -0.21
N TYR A 312 11.93 4.86 -0.56
CA TYR A 312 12.98 4.47 0.38
C TYR A 312 14.24 5.28 0.13
N GLY A 313 14.28 6.50 0.68
CA GLY A 313 15.37 7.44 0.47
C GLY A 313 14.96 8.89 0.71
N GLY A 314 15.82 9.85 0.40
CA GLY A 314 15.47 11.27 0.38
C GLY A 314 14.44 11.58 -0.71
N CYS A 315 13.58 12.57 -0.48
CA CYS A 315 12.65 13.02 -1.51
C CYS A 315 12.29 14.49 -1.38
N ASP A 316 11.97 15.10 -2.53
CA ASP A 316 11.33 16.40 -2.60
C ASP A 316 10.13 16.34 -3.53
N ASN A 317 9.01 16.97 -3.13
CA ASN A 317 7.75 17.01 -3.89
C ASN A 317 7.20 15.63 -4.24
N PHE A 318 6.82 14.87 -3.18
CA PHE A 318 6.14 13.59 -3.32
C PHE A 318 4.63 13.75 -3.10
N ARG A 319 3.83 13.31 -4.07
CA ARG A 319 2.38 13.52 -4.08
C ARG A 319 1.63 12.23 -4.36
N VAL A 320 0.63 11.91 -3.52
CA VAL A 320 -0.33 10.82 -3.74
C VAL A 320 -1.74 11.37 -3.53
N GLU A 321 -2.52 11.44 -4.59
CA GLU A 321 -3.82 12.11 -4.56
C GLU A 321 -4.92 11.32 -5.27
N ASN A 322 -6.14 11.34 -4.72
CA ASN A 322 -7.33 10.74 -5.32
C ASN A 322 -7.13 9.25 -5.72
N CYS A 323 -6.36 8.50 -4.93
CA CYS A 323 -6.11 7.09 -5.16
C CYS A 323 -7.01 6.21 -4.30
N TYR A 324 -7.38 5.02 -4.81
CA TYR A 324 -7.98 3.94 -4.05
C TYR A 324 -6.93 2.85 -3.82
N ILE A 325 -6.55 2.63 -2.55
CA ILE A 325 -5.50 1.70 -2.14
C ILE A 325 -6.07 0.71 -1.13
N TYR A 326 -5.90 -0.58 -1.36
CA TYR A 326 -6.52 -1.60 -0.51
C TYR A 326 -5.76 -2.92 -0.49
N GLN A 327 -5.98 -3.70 0.57
CA GLN A 327 -5.41 -5.04 0.70
C GLN A 327 -3.89 -5.04 0.49
N VAL A 328 -3.17 -4.20 1.24
CA VAL A 328 -1.71 -4.12 1.20
C VAL A 328 -1.14 -4.81 2.43
N TYR A 329 -0.11 -5.65 2.21
CA TYR A 329 0.53 -6.43 3.27
C TYR A 329 1.26 -5.57 4.30
N ASP A 330 1.68 -4.38 3.90
CA ASP A 330 2.39 -3.41 4.72
C ASP A 330 1.71 -2.05 4.63
N ALA A 331 2.39 -0.98 4.25
CA ALA A 331 1.82 0.35 4.15
C ALA A 331 1.16 0.61 2.78
N ALA A 332 0.02 1.31 2.78
CA ALA A 332 -0.55 1.80 1.54
C ALA A 332 0.33 2.90 0.91
N ILE A 333 0.83 3.84 1.72
CA ILE A 333 1.73 4.91 1.27
C ILE A 333 2.84 5.06 2.30
N THR A 334 4.09 5.14 1.86
CA THR A 334 5.21 5.36 2.78
C THR A 334 6.31 6.24 2.19
N HIS A 335 6.94 7.03 3.07
CA HIS A 335 8.20 7.70 2.87
C HIS A 335 9.10 7.36 4.05
N GLN A 336 10.18 6.66 3.79
CA GLN A 336 10.97 6.06 4.85
C GLN A 336 12.44 5.86 4.49
N HIS A 337 13.32 5.92 5.48
CA HIS A 337 14.70 5.48 5.38
C HIS A 337 15.31 5.27 6.76
N GLN A 338 16.20 4.29 6.88
CA GLN A 338 16.93 4.02 8.12
C GLN A 338 17.90 5.13 8.53
N GLY A 339 18.13 6.10 7.63
CA GLY A 339 19.15 7.14 7.78
C GLY A 339 20.45 6.73 7.11
N ASP A 340 21.35 7.69 7.03
CA ASP A 340 22.70 7.55 6.49
C ASP A 340 23.71 7.91 7.57
N THR A 341 24.92 7.36 7.54
CA THR A 341 25.98 7.63 8.51
C THR A 341 26.85 8.84 8.13
N GLU A 342 26.80 9.26 6.87
CA GLU A 342 27.70 10.28 6.34
C GLU A 342 26.97 11.47 5.72
N HIS A 343 25.79 11.25 5.11
CA HIS A 343 25.07 12.26 4.36
C HIS A 343 23.68 12.53 4.93
N PRO A 344 23.27 13.81 5.08
CA PRO A 344 21.92 14.15 5.52
C PRO A 344 20.90 13.80 4.45
N LEU A 345 19.81 13.15 4.86
CA LEU A 345 18.65 12.92 4.03
C LEU A 345 17.54 13.90 4.39
N THR A 346 16.87 14.43 3.38
CA THR A 346 15.69 15.27 3.54
C THR A 346 14.51 14.62 2.80
N MET A 347 13.35 14.62 3.45
CA MET A 347 12.07 14.27 2.87
C MET A 347 11.16 15.48 2.98
N SER A 348 10.90 16.16 1.86
CA SER A 348 10.25 17.47 1.88
C SER A 348 9.10 17.59 0.89
N ASN A 349 8.20 18.56 1.18
CA ASN A 349 7.11 18.93 0.30
C ASN A 349 6.21 17.73 -0.08
N ILE A 350 5.79 16.96 0.94
CA ILE A 350 5.00 15.75 0.78
C ILE A 350 3.51 16.06 0.92
N LEU A 351 2.72 15.66 -0.06
CA LEU A 351 1.27 15.79 -0.05
C LEU A 351 0.58 14.45 -0.27
N TYR A 352 -0.20 14.03 0.72
CA TYR A 352 -1.14 12.92 0.57
C TYR A 352 -2.55 13.46 0.73
N ALA A 353 -3.36 13.47 -0.33
CA ALA A 353 -4.68 14.09 -0.31
C ALA A 353 -5.80 13.23 -0.93
N ASN A 354 -6.98 13.25 -0.32
CA ASN A 354 -8.23 12.69 -0.86
C ASN A 354 -8.14 11.21 -1.27
N ASN A 355 -7.30 10.41 -0.61
CA ASN A 355 -7.21 8.99 -0.90
C ASN A 355 -8.23 8.18 -0.07
N LEU A 356 -8.74 7.11 -0.65
CA LEU A 356 -9.45 6.04 0.05
C LEU A 356 -8.49 4.88 0.29
N ILE A 357 -8.26 4.55 1.56
CA ILE A 357 -7.36 3.45 1.96
C ILE A 357 -8.14 2.46 2.80
N GLU A 358 -8.15 1.17 2.43
CA GLU A 358 -8.93 0.14 3.11
C GLU A 358 -8.11 -1.15 3.29
N ASP A 359 -8.26 -1.78 4.46
CA ASP A 359 -7.77 -3.15 4.71
C ASP A 359 -6.26 -3.35 4.47
N CYS A 360 -5.44 -2.32 4.72
CA CYS A 360 -3.98 -2.37 4.73
C CYS A 360 -3.48 -2.61 6.16
N VAL A 361 -2.24 -3.05 6.35
CA VAL A 361 -1.68 -3.14 7.71
C VAL A 361 -1.43 -1.75 8.25
N TYR A 362 -0.76 -0.89 7.48
CA TYR A 362 -0.69 0.54 7.75
C TYR A 362 -1.38 1.32 6.62
N SER A 363 -2.13 2.37 6.96
CA SER A 363 -2.61 3.27 5.91
C SER A 363 -1.49 4.20 5.44
N ILE A 364 -0.71 4.74 6.36
CA ILE A 364 0.48 5.54 6.06
C ILE A 364 1.57 5.16 7.04
N GLU A 365 2.77 4.96 6.54
CA GLU A 365 3.97 4.76 7.35
C GLU A 365 5.01 5.84 7.04
N TYR A 366 5.74 6.28 8.06
CA TYR A 366 6.88 7.16 7.87
C TYR A 366 7.95 6.94 8.95
N PHE A 367 9.22 7.03 8.56
CA PHE A 367 10.33 7.11 9.48
C PHE A 367 11.62 7.59 8.80
N LEU A 368 12.51 8.21 9.56
CA LEU A 368 13.79 8.69 9.07
C LEU A 368 14.84 8.72 10.18
N GLY A 369 15.96 8.05 9.92
CA GLY A 369 17.12 8.03 10.79
C GLY A 369 17.02 7.08 11.98
N ARG A 370 18.17 6.66 12.49
CA ARG A 370 18.38 5.87 13.70
C ARG A 370 19.48 6.51 14.55
N ASP A 371 19.65 6.04 15.79
CA ASP A 371 20.67 6.56 16.71
C ASP A 371 22.10 6.46 16.20
N ASN A 372 22.40 5.43 15.41
CA ASN A 372 23.71 5.20 14.80
C ASN A 372 23.94 5.95 13.48
N THR A 373 23.00 6.78 13.06
CA THR A 373 23.12 7.63 11.87
C THR A 373 23.35 9.08 12.25
N ILE A 374 23.73 9.93 11.29
CA ILE A 374 23.85 11.36 11.57
C ILE A 374 22.50 11.95 11.97
N GLN A 375 22.51 12.93 12.89
CA GLN A 375 21.29 13.48 13.49
C GLN A 375 20.74 14.71 12.77
N THR A 376 21.12 14.90 11.51
CA THR A 376 20.69 16.07 10.68
C THR A 376 19.67 15.69 9.62
N HIS A 377 19.17 14.45 9.63
CA HIS A 377 18.06 14.06 8.76
C HIS A 377 16.78 14.82 9.09
N MET A 378 16.02 15.22 8.09
CA MET A 378 14.84 16.08 8.29
C MET A 378 13.67 15.68 7.40
N MET A 379 12.48 15.63 8.00
CA MET A 379 11.19 15.60 7.31
C MET A 379 10.56 16.99 7.42
N GLU A 380 10.10 17.59 6.32
CA GLU A 380 9.52 18.93 6.38
C GLU A 380 8.44 19.20 5.34
N ASN A 381 7.51 20.10 5.68
CA ASN A 381 6.41 20.49 4.81
C ASN A 381 5.57 19.28 4.38
N ILE A 382 5.07 18.50 5.35
CA ILE A 382 4.26 17.31 5.11
C ILE A 382 2.80 17.64 5.39
N LEU A 383 1.93 17.33 4.43
CA LEU A 383 0.49 17.49 4.57
C LEU A 383 -0.26 16.20 4.22
N ILE A 384 -0.98 15.66 5.21
CA ILE A 384 -1.85 14.49 5.08
C ILE A 384 -3.28 14.96 5.31
N LYS A 385 -4.13 14.97 4.25
CA LYS A 385 -5.47 15.56 4.38
C LYS A 385 -6.58 14.88 3.59
N GLY A 386 -7.81 15.05 4.07
CA GLY A 386 -9.03 14.71 3.35
C GLY A 386 -9.17 13.23 3.01
N LYS A 387 -8.54 12.33 3.79
CA LYS A 387 -8.54 10.90 3.54
C LYS A 387 -9.63 10.18 4.28
N ILE A 388 -10.04 9.05 3.70
CA ILE A 388 -10.80 8.02 4.41
C ILE A 388 -9.87 6.81 4.55
N MET A 389 -9.45 6.51 5.77
CA MET A 389 -8.59 5.37 6.12
C MET A 389 -9.41 4.40 6.97
N ARG A 390 -9.57 3.16 6.51
CA ARG A 390 -10.53 2.21 7.08
C ARG A 390 -9.91 0.85 7.32
N ARG A 391 -10.23 0.28 8.46
CA ARG A 391 -9.98 -1.11 8.82
C ARG A 391 -8.51 -1.51 8.67
N ALA A 392 -7.60 -0.72 9.24
CA ALA A 392 -6.20 -1.10 9.29
C ALA A 392 -6.01 -2.43 10.06
N GLY A 393 -5.26 -3.36 9.47
CA GLY A 393 -5.04 -4.70 10.01
C GLY A 393 -6.15 -5.72 9.75
N TYR A 394 -7.29 -5.34 9.17
CA TYR A 394 -8.37 -6.30 8.86
C TYR A 394 -8.15 -7.09 7.56
N GLY A 395 -7.32 -6.60 6.66
CA GLY A 395 -7.04 -7.25 5.39
C GLY A 395 -6.17 -8.51 5.47
N TRP A 396 -5.75 -9.01 4.31
CA TRP A 396 -4.92 -10.21 4.23
C TRP A 396 -3.54 -10.05 4.91
N GLY A 397 -3.07 -8.82 5.09
CA GLY A 397 -1.84 -8.53 5.84
C GLY A 397 -1.90 -8.95 7.32
N LYS A 398 -3.09 -9.29 7.86
CA LYS A 398 -3.25 -9.92 9.18
C LYS A 398 -2.43 -11.22 9.36
N GLN A 399 -1.92 -11.78 8.28
CA GLN A 399 -0.97 -12.91 8.30
C GLN A 399 0.42 -12.53 8.82
N ARG A 400 0.72 -11.24 9.04
CA ARG A 400 2.01 -10.86 9.65
C ARG A 400 2.18 -11.51 11.03
N PRO A 401 3.41 -11.95 11.36
CA PRO A 401 3.69 -12.52 12.69
C PRO A 401 3.52 -11.50 13.82
N ASP A 402 3.85 -10.23 13.56
CA ASP A 402 3.76 -9.12 14.50
C ASP A 402 2.32 -8.55 14.54
N LYS A 403 1.47 -9.18 15.33
CA LYS A 403 0.03 -8.87 15.42
C LYS A 403 -0.29 -7.50 16.04
N GLU A 404 0.64 -6.89 16.78
CA GLU A 404 0.46 -5.61 17.48
C GLU A 404 0.91 -4.39 16.66
N CYS A 405 1.20 -4.58 15.36
CA CYS A 405 1.74 -3.51 14.55
C CYS A 405 0.69 -2.64 13.80
N PRO A 406 -0.52 -3.11 13.44
CA PRO A 406 -1.44 -2.34 12.59
C PRO A 406 -1.75 -0.95 13.15
N ALA A 407 -1.81 0.04 12.23
CA ALA A 407 -2.19 1.42 12.55
C ALA A 407 -2.61 2.18 11.29
N HIS A 408 -3.44 3.23 11.44
CA HIS A 408 -3.70 4.12 10.29
C HIS A 408 -2.50 5.01 9.97
N ILE A 409 -1.89 5.59 10.99
CA ILE A 409 -0.61 6.30 10.83
C ILE A 409 0.42 5.55 11.67
N LYS A 410 1.53 5.16 11.06
CA LYS A 410 2.61 4.45 11.72
C LYS A 410 3.91 5.24 11.61
N SER A 411 4.46 5.65 12.75
CA SER A 411 5.87 6.02 12.86
C SER A 411 6.58 5.05 13.81
N TRP A 412 7.88 4.89 13.64
CA TRP A 412 8.66 4.03 14.52
C TRP A 412 9.39 4.84 15.59
N ASP A 413 9.19 4.49 16.85
CA ASP A 413 9.75 5.20 18.02
C ASP A 413 11.26 5.07 18.18
N HIS A 414 11.85 4.03 17.59
CA HIS A 414 13.30 3.82 17.54
C HIS A 414 14.01 4.60 16.41
N HIS A 415 13.26 5.37 15.62
CA HIS A 415 13.81 6.28 14.63
C HIS A 415 13.86 7.70 15.17
N THR A 416 14.78 8.51 14.66
CA THR A 416 14.96 9.90 15.13
C THR A 416 13.80 10.80 14.75
N ASN A 417 13.20 10.58 13.58
CA ASN A 417 12.00 11.27 13.08
C ASN A 417 12.02 12.80 13.33
N HIS A 418 13.10 13.47 12.96
CA HIS A 418 13.12 14.93 13.02
C HIS A 418 12.14 15.47 11.97
N ALA A 419 11.18 16.27 12.42
CA ALA A 419 10.18 16.82 11.52
C ALA A 419 9.79 18.26 11.88
N ARG A 420 9.39 19.05 10.87
CA ARG A 420 8.79 20.37 11.03
C ARG A 420 7.73 20.64 9.97
N ASN A 421 6.78 21.50 10.26
CA ASN A 421 5.66 21.80 9.37
C ASN A 421 4.95 20.50 8.90
N PHE A 422 4.67 19.61 9.83
CA PHE A 422 3.96 18.36 9.55
C PHE A 422 2.52 18.48 10.07
N LEU A 423 1.55 18.47 9.15
CA LEU A 423 0.12 18.63 9.45
C LEU A 423 -0.68 17.41 8.96
N ILE A 424 -1.57 16.92 9.84
CA ILE A 424 -2.53 15.85 9.57
C ILE A 424 -3.93 16.43 9.81
N GLU A 425 -4.72 16.68 8.74
CA GLU A 425 -6.00 17.38 8.87
C GLU A 425 -7.14 16.77 8.04
N ASP A 426 -8.37 16.93 8.52
CA ASP A 426 -9.60 16.55 7.82
C ASP A 426 -9.65 15.07 7.39
N ASN A 427 -9.01 14.16 8.13
CA ASN A 427 -9.00 12.73 7.84
C ASN A 427 -10.03 11.97 8.68
N ILE A 428 -10.44 10.80 8.20
CA ILE A 428 -11.25 9.83 8.94
C ILE A 428 -10.40 8.58 9.18
N PHE A 429 -10.18 8.24 10.44
CA PHE A 429 -9.51 7.02 10.90
C PHE A 429 -10.57 6.06 11.41
N ASP A 430 -10.92 5.04 10.61
CA ASP A 430 -12.05 4.14 10.90
C ASP A 430 -11.55 2.74 11.26
N ARG A 431 -11.57 2.43 12.52
CA ARG A 431 -11.25 1.15 13.17
C ARG A 431 -9.91 0.53 12.77
N CYS A 432 -9.21 0.03 13.75
CA CYS A 432 -7.96 -0.71 13.58
C CYS A 432 -7.97 -1.95 14.48
N THR A 433 -7.33 -3.03 14.04
CA THR A 433 -7.23 -4.25 14.86
C THR A 433 -6.35 -4.08 16.08
N HIS A 434 -5.43 -3.09 16.09
CA HIS A 434 -4.59 -2.79 17.22
C HIS A 434 -4.54 -1.28 17.51
N ASN A 435 -3.51 -0.57 17.11
CA ASN A 435 -3.40 0.88 17.34
C ASN A 435 -4.24 1.67 16.32
N LEU A 436 -5.19 2.51 16.76
CA LEU A 436 -5.83 3.42 15.82
C LEU A 436 -4.76 4.31 15.15
N LEU A 437 -3.84 4.84 15.98
CA LEU A 437 -2.65 5.57 15.55
C LEU A 437 -1.41 5.05 16.28
N ASN A 438 -0.26 5.12 15.64
CA ASN A 438 1.05 4.91 16.27
C ASN A 438 1.97 6.04 15.80
N ILE A 439 1.94 7.15 16.55
CA ILE A 439 2.69 8.36 16.21
C ILE A 439 3.62 8.70 17.37
N ALA A 440 4.90 8.46 17.16
CA ALA A 440 5.95 8.74 18.12
C ALA A 440 7.07 9.57 17.48
N ALA A 441 7.76 10.33 18.30
CA ALA A 441 8.98 11.03 17.95
C ALA A 441 9.88 11.15 19.16
N ARG A 442 11.19 11.14 18.98
CA ARG A 442 12.16 11.33 20.09
C ARG A 442 12.25 12.77 20.58
N ARG A 443 11.65 13.70 19.84
CA ARG A 443 11.58 15.13 20.19
C ARG A 443 10.13 15.59 20.10
N LYS A 444 9.68 16.32 21.11
CA LYS A 444 8.30 16.81 21.16
C LYS A 444 7.97 17.72 19.96
N GLU A 445 8.91 18.56 19.55
CA GLU A 445 8.77 19.46 18.43
C GLU A 445 8.71 18.78 17.05
N SER A 446 9.03 17.49 16.97
CA SER A 446 8.94 16.68 15.75
C SER A 446 7.62 15.93 15.62
N LEU A 447 6.74 16.01 16.61
CA LEU A 447 5.38 15.47 16.48
C LEU A 447 4.57 16.26 15.46
N PRO A 448 3.71 15.62 14.67
CA PRO A 448 2.82 16.34 13.77
C PRO A 448 1.78 17.16 14.54
N THR A 449 1.32 18.24 13.94
CA THR A 449 0.08 18.91 14.37
C THR A 449 -1.11 18.19 13.73
N MET A 450 -2.19 18.00 14.49
CA MET A 450 -3.43 17.39 13.99
C MET A 450 -4.59 18.40 14.09
N ARG A 451 -5.54 18.33 13.12
CA ARG A 451 -6.67 19.23 13.09
C ARG A 451 -7.89 18.65 12.38
N SER A 452 -9.07 18.76 13.00
CA SER A 452 -10.36 18.43 12.40
C SER A 452 -10.48 16.98 11.90
N ASN A 453 -9.78 16.05 12.55
CA ASN A 453 -9.86 14.65 12.18
C ASN A 453 -11.03 13.93 12.88
N THR A 454 -11.52 12.86 12.28
CA THR A 454 -12.51 11.95 12.85
C THR A 454 -11.87 10.63 13.24
N TYR A 455 -12.14 10.17 14.45
CA TYR A 455 -11.57 8.96 15.04
C TYR A 455 -12.72 8.00 15.40
N ILE A 456 -12.71 6.81 14.84
CA ILE A 456 -13.72 5.77 15.03
C ILE A 456 -13.03 4.51 15.52
N GLN A 457 -13.34 4.06 16.73
CA GLN A 457 -12.76 2.83 17.27
C GLN A 457 -13.69 2.22 18.32
N HIS A 458 -13.50 0.96 18.64
CA HIS A 458 -14.18 0.30 19.74
C HIS A 458 -13.80 0.96 21.07
N ARG A 459 -14.82 1.22 21.92
CA ARG A 459 -14.59 1.75 23.27
C ARG A 459 -13.72 0.78 24.06
N GLY A 460 -12.70 1.29 24.73
CA GLY A 460 -11.73 0.49 25.48
C GLY A 460 -10.63 -0.15 24.65
N ALA A 461 -10.69 -0.10 23.31
CA ALA A 461 -9.57 -0.55 22.46
C ALA A 461 -8.39 0.45 22.50
N MET A 462 -7.31 0.12 21.83
CA MET A 462 -6.13 1.00 21.76
C MET A 462 -6.41 2.24 20.90
N ALA A 463 -6.28 3.43 21.49
CA ALA A 463 -6.12 4.68 20.76
C ALA A 463 -4.76 4.72 20.08
N GLY A 464 -3.73 4.26 20.76
CA GLY A 464 -2.42 4.10 20.16
C GLY A 464 -1.24 4.14 21.11
N SER A 465 -0.04 4.03 20.53
CA SER A 465 1.23 4.38 21.16
C SER A 465 1.64 5.75 20.63
N LEU A 466 1.58 6.78 21.47
CA LEU A 466 1.55 8.17 21.00
C LEU A 466 2.53 9.07 21.75
N GLY A 467 3.01 10.12 21.07
CA GLY A 467 3.75 11.20 21.66
C GLY A 467 5.24 10.92 21.89
N TYR A 468 5.88 11.80 22.63
CA TYR A 468 7.34 11.81 22.83
C TYR A 468 7.92 10.55 23.49
N LYS A 469 7.14 9.77 24.23
CA LYS A 469 7.61 8.54 24.89
C LYS A 469 6.88 7.29 24.40
N SER A 470 6.16 7.40 23.28
CA SER A 470 5.37 6.29 22.77
C SER A 470 4.44 5.68 23.81
N THR A 471 3.77 6.53 24.58
CA THR A 471 2.87 6.12 25.66
C THR A 471 1.65 5.43 25.09
N LYS A 472 1.24 4.31 25.70
CA LYS A 472 0.02 3.58 25.30
C LYS A 472 -1.22 4.28 25.87
N TYR A 473 -2.19 4.54 25.01
CA TYR A 473 -3.47 5.17 25.37
C TYR A 473 -4.65 4.30 24.95
N THR A 474 -5.68 4.30 25.77
CA THR A 474 -6.97 3.66 25.48
C THR A 474 -7.90 4.63 24.78
N PHE A 475 -8.74 4.13 23.87
CA PHE A 475 -9.75 4.91 23.17
C PHE A 475 -11.02 5.02 24.07
N ASP A 476 -11.12 6.13 24.78
CA ASP A 476 -12.15 6.41 25.77
C ASP A 476 -12.52 7.90 25.80
N GLU A 477 -13.25 8.33 26.82
CA GLU A 477 -13.71 9.70 27.00
C GLU A 477 -12.57 10.72 27.15
N LYS A 478 -11.35 10.28 27.47
CA LYS A 478 -10.15 11.13 27.58
C LYS A 478 -9.46 11.32 26.23
N THR A 479 -9.85 10.58 25.21
CA THR A 479 -9.22 10.65 23.87
C THR A 479 -9.18 12.07 23.32
N PRO A 480 -10.24 12.90 23.36
CA PRO A 480 -10.16 14.27 22.85
C PRO A 480 -9.10 15.13 23.55
N SER A 481 -9.05 15.10 24.89
CA SER A 481 -8.09 15.87 25.67
C SER A 481 -6.65 15.39 25.43
N MET A 482 -6.46 14.09 25.34
CA MET A 482 -5.16 13.47 25.01
C MET A 482 -4.65 13.91 23.62
N LEU A 483 -5.51 13.88 22.60
CA LEU A 483 -5.16 14.32 21.23
C LEU A 483 -4.86 15.81 21.18
N SER A 484 -5.61 16.63 21.93
CA SER A 484 -5.36 18.07 22.05
C SER A 484 -4.01 18.37 22.70
N GLU A 485 -3.67 17.66 23.80
CA GLU A 485 -2.40 17.83 24.50
C GLU A 485 -1.20 17.40 23.66
N LEU A 486 -1.28 16.26 22.99
CA LEU A 486 -0.15 15.69 22.26
C LEU A 486 0.07 16.34 20.87
N PHE A 487 -1.00 16.69 20.17
CA PHE A 487 -0.95 17.06 18.76
C PHE A 487 -1.63 18.40 18.44
N GLY A 488 -2.20 19.10 19.42
CA GLY A 488 -2.97 20.32 19.20
C GLY A 488 -4.32 20.10 18.50
N GLU A 489 -4.87 18.87 18.55
CA GLU A 489 -6.15 18.51 17.90
C GLU A 489 -7.33 19.08 18.69
N ASN A 490 -7.86 20.23 18.27
CA ASN A 490 -8.92 20.94 19.00
C ASN A 490 -10.30 20.78 18.40
N ALA A 491 -10.43 20.09 17.27
CA ALA A 491 -11.68 19.87 16.56
C ALA A 491 -11.91 18.39 16.21
N ALA A 492 -11.44 17.49 17.08
CA ALA A 492 -11.63 16.05 16.92
C ALA A 492 -13.11 15.65 16.95
N THR A 493 -13.53 14.81 16.01
CA THR A 493 -14.77 14.05 16.13
C THR A 493 -14.44 12.65 16.62
N ILE A 494 -14.98 12.24 17.76
CA ILE A 494 -14.78 10.91 18.34
C ILE A 494 -16.05 10.09 18.18
N ILE A 495 -15.92 8.87 17.66
CA ILE A 495 -17.04 7.94 17.47
C ILE A 495 -16.67 6.60 18.10
N PHE A 496 -17.43 6.22 19.13
CA PHE A 496 -17.28 4.93 19.78
C PHE A 496 -18.12 3.87 19.09
N VAL A 497 -17.48 2.76 18.74
CA VAL A 497 -18.15 1.56 18.26
C VAL A 497 -18.44 0.69 19.48
N GLU A 498 -19.70 0.46 19.77
CA GLU A 498 -20.14 -0.44 20.83
C GLU A 498 -20.36 -1.84 20.25
N GLU A 499 -20.00 -2.87 21.02
CA GLU A 499 -20.22 -4.28 20.64
C GLU A 499 -21.72 -4.65 20.62
#